data_ed844b2897507a99433e6449514509f9
#
_entry.id   ed844b2897507a99433e6449514509f9
#
_cell.length_a   1.000
_cell.length_b   1.000
_cell.length_c   1.000
_cell.angle_alpha   90.00
_cell.angle_beta   90.00
_cell.angle_gamma   90.00
#
_symmetry.space_group_name_H-M   'P 1'
#
loop_
_entity.id
_entity.type
_entity.pdbx_description
1 polymer ?
#
loop_
_entity_poly.entity_id
_entity_poly.type
_entity_poly.pdbx_seq_one_letter_code
_entity_poly.pdbx_strand_id
1 'polypeptide(L)'
;MLVHVLFFISAIASAPSSAFSLKALFGGDENSGSSDLSNGTDITVRQPLLKATDWFLTEQEITDSRGGIPRTDLSVYTTGNAVTSFTVTNEFYDSVYEDLAKTKEGDRVLLSAYATALVPLKPDVDPTGAKTGVGKVFTDVVNRGGSINVLNWQNLKYRKFNLKARDTINAIPMSPINEAKAVLLFDDRLPTIVSSYHQKTLVIASNSSSDKDAHPVAYVGGLDLANDRWDTIYHNNSAIRDASGISFKNQGWLDGHIRIHGPAAKDVANNFVARWNSDYLPSQSIKDDLLDFENPPYEHIPPINYASSNTTATLGKQSIQITRTFSCKYEHYKEFAPRGENSLFQARLKAIKNAKNFIYIEDQYFILVPELLEAIMEVMPTIQRLIVVANPQTNPFSNAGYIKYLYEMVSPIREKYPNKFKIYTTKADRKLMIHTKVVIIDDVYLSVGSANWNRRSMTSDPELNAEVVDAETVKSPEGVTVGKLPRDFRIRKFMEMTGRSYDELDAMTFNEAANQFAVAASDSSTILANLEIEHHAYFFVITDTIRKVSDPQDTCTYT
;
A
#
# COMPACT_ATOMS: atom_id res chain seq x y z
N MET A 1 29.84 -19.81 -4.46
CA MET A 1 28.92 -20.52 -3.55
C MET A 1 27.48 -19.98 -3.57
N LEU A 2 27.22 -18.82 -4.15
CA LEU A 2 25.86 -18.25 -4.28
C LEU A 2 25.06 -18.76 -5.51
N VAL A 3 25.69 -19.48 -6.42
CA VAL A 3 25.04 -20.03 -7.65
C VAL A 3 24.36 -21.40 -7.39
N HIS A 4 24.62 -22.04 -6.25
CA HIS A 4 24.11 -23.38 -5.93
C HIS A 4 22.78 -23.40 -5.13
N VAL A 5 22.28 -22.27 -4.68
CA VAL A 5 20.98 -22.23 -3.95
C VAL A 5 19.79 -22.18 -4.91
N LEU A 6 20.00 -21.88 -6.18
CA LEU A 6 18.93 -21.85 -7.19
C LEU A 6 18.69 -23.19 -7.90
N PHE A 7 19.48 -24.23 -7.61
CA PHE A 7 19.38 -25.56 -8.24
C PHE A 7 18.83 -26.69 -7.34
N PHE A 8 18.40 -26.40 -6.11
CA PHE A 8 17.88 -27.45 -5.21
C PHE A 8 16.35 -27.67 -5.26
N ILE A 9 15.66 -27.14 -6.25
CA ILE A 9 14.19 -27.34 -6.42
C ILE A 9 13.84 -28.49 -7.38
N SER A 10 14.81 -29.25 -7.90
CA SER A 10 14.51 -30.28 -8.90
C SER A 10 14.56 -31.73 -8.42
N ALA A 11 14.56 -32.02 -7.14
CA ALA A 11 14.56 -33.42 -6.67
C ALA A 11 13.84 -33.59 -5.33
N ILE A 12 12.51 -33.53 -5.31
CA ILE A 12 11.67 -34.32 -4.40
C ILE A 12 10.33 -34.55 -5.11
N ALA A 13 10.29 -35.60 -5.91
CA ALA A 13 9.06 -36.22 -6.37
C ALA A 13 8.92 -37.53 -5.62
N SER A 14 7.90 -37.64 -4.76
CA SER A 14 7.13 -38.84 -4.42
C SER A 14 6.67 -38.88 -2.95
N ALA A 15 5.47 -38.38 -2.71
CA ALA A 15 4.56 -38.92 -1.70
C ALA A 15 3.12 -38.53 -2.10
N PRO A 16 2.13 -39.42 -1.95
CA PRO A 16 0.79 -39.17 -2.47
C PRO A 16 0.06 -38.12 -1.64
N SER A 17 -0.40 -37.07 -2.31
CA SER A 17 -1.27 -36.06 -1.75
C SER A 17 -2.68 -36.60 -1.57
N SER A 18 -3.19 -36.56 -0.36
CA SER A 18 -4.64 -36.60 -0.14
C SER A 18 -5.24 -35.31 -0.73
N ALA A 19 -5.97 -35.49 -1.83
CA ALA A 19 -6.71 -34.40 -2.46
C ALA A 19 -7.77 -33.87 -1.49
N PHE A 20 -7.56 -32.68 -0.97
CA PHE A 20 -8.62 -31.90 -0.35
C PHE A 20 -9.52 -31.38 -1.49
N SER A 21 -10.69 -31.99 -1.59
CA SER A 21 -11.71 -31.61 -2.56
C SER A 21 -12.36 -30.30 -2.14
N LEU A 22 -12.32 -29.29 -3.00
CA LEU A 22 -13.09 -28.04 -2.88
C LEU A 22 -14.62 -28.29 -2.74
N LYS A 23 -15.11 -29.49 -3.04
CA LYS A 23 -16.51 -29.87 -2.85
C LYS A 23 -16.98 -29.89 -1.39
N ALA A 24 -16.08 -29.94 -0.43
CA ALA A 24 -16.45 -29.93 0.99
C ALA A 24 -16.80 -28.54 1.56
N LEU A 25 -16.45 -27.46 0.86
CA LEU A 25 -16.80 -26.10 1.25
C LEU A 25 -18.14 -25.59 0.68
N PHE A 26 -18.72 -26.32 -0.28
CA PHE A 26 -19.97 -25.93 -0.95
C PHE A 26 -20.96 -27.10 -1.01
N GLY A 27 -21.25 -27.70 0.14
CA GLY A 27 -22.30 -28.71 0.28
C GLY A 27 -23.68 -28.08 0.11
N GLY A 28 -24.21 -28.11 -1.10
CA GLY A 28 -25.57 -27.70 -1.44
C GLY A 28 -26.13 -28.70 -2.44
N ASP A 29 -27.30 -29.26 -2.10
CA ASP A 29 -28.04 -30.30 -2.83
C ASP A 29 -28.20 -30.00 -4.32
N GLU A 30 -27.88 -30.98 -5.15
CA GLU A 30 -28.32 -31.05 -6.54
C GLU A 30 -29.83 -31.26 -6.57
N ASN A 31 -30.60 -30.22 -6.85
CA ASN A 31 -31.94 -30.41 -7.37
C ASN A 31 -32.09 -29.64 -8.68
N SER A 32 -32.28 -30.38 -9.72
CA SER A 32 -32.50 -30.02 -11.10
C SER A 32 -33.68 -29.05 -11.24
N GLY A 33 -33.44 -27.89 -11.80
CA GLY A 33 -34.45 -26.94 -12.24
C GLY A 33 -33.89 -26.07 -13.37
N SER A 34 -34.35 -26.35 -14.57
CA SER A 34 -34.04 -25.64 -15.80
C SER A 34 -34.39 -24.16 -15.74
N SER A 35 -33.56 -23.36 -16.45
CA SER A 35 -33.92 -22.09 -17.10
C SER A 35 -34.58 -21.02 -16.25
N ASP A 36 -33.79 -19.98 -15.96
CA ASP A 36 -34.23 -18.65 -16.31
C ASP A 36 -33.00 -17.74 -16.44
N LEU A 37 -32.63 -17.49 -17.70
CA LEU A 37 -31.85 -16.30 -18.10
C LEU A 37 -32.76 -15.08 -17.93
N SER A 38 -33.22 -14.82 -16.71
CA SER A 38 -33.92 -13.60 -16.40
C SER A 38 -32.90 -12.52 -16.11
N ASN A 39 -32.92 -11.52 -16.93
CA ASN A 39 -32.51 -10.13 -16.75
C ASN A 39 -32.05 -9.80 -15.34
N GLY A 40 -30.83 -9.25 -15.25
CA GLY A 40 -30.27 -8.78 -14.00
C GLY A 40 -31.33 -7.99 -13.23
N THR A 41 -31.69 -8.51 -12.06
CA THR A 41 -32.46 -7.74 -11.11
C THR A 41 -31.67 -6.47 -10.83
N ASP A 42 -32.23 -5.32 -11.19
CA ASP A 42 -31.71 -4.01 -10.83
C ASP A 42 -31.61 -3.97 -9.31
N ILE A 43 -30.40 -4.21 -8.81
CA ILE A 43 -30.14 -4.10 -7.38
C ILE A 43 -30.24 -2.62 -7.06
N THR A 44 -31.29 -2.26 -6.32
CA THR A 44 -31.53 -0.89 -5.91
C THR A 44 -30.32 -0.35 -5.14
N VAL A 45 -29.83 0.81 -5.54
CA VAL A 45 -28.76 1.51 -4.82
C VAL A 45 -29.20 1.80 -3.39
N ARG A 46 -28.38 1.45 -2.43
CA ARG A 46 -28.65 1.64 -1.00
C ARG A 46 -27.79 2.76 -0.44
N GLN A 47 -28.33 3.52 0.52
CA GLN A 47 -27.52 4.50 1.24
C GLN A 47 -26.39 3.80 1.96
N PRO A 48 -25.10 4.12 1.66
CA PRO A 48 -23.96 3.59 2.39
C PRO A 48 -23.91 4.07 3.84
N LEU A 49 -23.15 3.34 4.66
CA LEU A 49 -22.81 3.75 6.02
C LEU A 49 -21.85 4.94 5.95
N LEU A 50 -22.16 6.05 6.66
CA LEU A 50 -21.36 7.28 6.57
C LEU A 50 -20.46 7.52 7.78
N LYS A 51 -20.68 6.82 8.90
CA LYS A 51 -19.93 7.07 10.12
C LYS A 51 -18.60 6.30 10.11
N ALA A 52 -17.54 6.95 10.49
CA ALA A 52 -16.21 6.31 10.63
C ALA A 52 -16.26 5.07 11.53
N THR A 53 -17.05 5.11 12.60
CA THR A 53 -17.22 3.98 13.54
C THR A 53 -17.84 2.73 12.91
N ASP A 54 -18.53 2.86 11.79
CA ASP A 54 -19.06 1.70 11.08
C ASP A 54 -17.96 0.95 10.30
N TRP A 55 -16.93 1.66 9.86
CA TRP A 55 -15.86 1.15 9.01
C TRP A 55 -14.61 0.76 9.79
N PHE A 56 -14.24 1.55 10.80
CA PHE A 56 -13.00 1.39 11.56
C PHE A 56 -13.12 0.29 12.61
N LEU A 57 -11.99 -0.32 12.91
CA LEU A 57 -11.89 -1.25 14.04
C LEU A 57 -12.12 -0.50 15.35
N THR A 58 -12.85 -1.13 16.25
CA THR A 58 -12.95 -0.72 17.64
C THR A 58 -11.65 -0.98 18.40
N GLU A 59 -11.49 -0.42 19.58
CA GLU A 59 -10.35 -0.68 20.46
C GLU A 59 -10.21 -2.18 20.79
N GLN A 60 -11.34 -2.88 20.98
CA GLN A 60 -11.33 -4.31 21.22
C GLN A 60 -10.86 -5.11 20.00
N GLU A 61 -11.37 -4.81 18.80
CA GLU A 61 -10.94 -5.46 17.56
C GLU A 61 -9.45 -5.23 17.28
N ILE A 62 -8.92 -4.04 17.59
CA ILE A 62 -7.47 -3.76 17.52
C ILE A 62 -6.71 -4.62 18.53
N THR A 63 -7.17 -4.69 19.76
CA THR A 63 -6.58 -5.50 20.83
C THR A 63 -6.54 -6.98 20.43
N ASP A 64 -7.65 -7.49 19.90
CA ASP A 64 -7.75 -8.88 19.42
C ASP A 64 -6.78 -9.14 18.26
N SER A 65 -6.64 -8.19 17.32
CA SER A 65 -5.69 -8.27 16.21
C SER A 65 -4.21 -8.28 16.63
N ARG A 66 -3.94 -8.05 17.91
CA ARG A 66 -2.63 -8.00 18.57
C ARG A 66 -2.43 -9.11 19.59
N GLY A 67 -3.24 -10.16 19.53
CA GLY A 67 -3.17 -11.26 20.48
C GLY A 67 -3.57 -10.89 21.90
N GLY A 68 -4.55 -10.02 22.05
CA GLY A 68 -5.08 -9.57 23.34
C GLY A 68 -4.26 -8.47 24.02
N ILE A 69 -3.29 -7.87 23.34
CA ILE A 69 -2.46 -6.78 23.90
C ILE A 69 -2.99 -5.43 23.39
N PRO A 70 -3.45 -4.54 24.27
CA PRO A 70 -3.88 -3.19 23.89
C PRO A 70 -2.79 -2.41 23.15
N ARG A 71 -3.19 -1.61 22.17
CA ARG A 71 -2.30 -0.70 21.45
C ARG A 71 -2.25 0.65 22.19
N THR A 72 -1.10 1.01 22.70
CA THR A 72 -0.89 2.25 23.47
C THR A 72 -0.04 3.29 22.74
N ASP A 73 0.60 2.89 21.64
CA ASP A 73 1.51 3.72 20.84
C ASP A 73 0.78 4.54 19.76
N LEU A 74 -0.40 4.10 19.35
CA LEU A 74 -1.22 4.75 18.33
C LEU A 74 -2.66 4.95 18.81
N SER A 75 -3.33 5.95 18.25
CA SER A 75 -4.76 6.20 18.47
C SER A 75 -5.61 5.05 17.91
N VAL A 76 -6.80 4.83 18.47
CA VAL A 76 -7.79 3.93 17.84
C VAL A 76 -8.14 4.46 16.45
N TYR A 77 -8.51 5.72 16.36
CA TYR A 77 -8.57 6.54 15.16
C TYR A 77 -8.54 8.02 15.55
N THR A 78 -8.34 8.89 14.58
CA THR A 78 -8.32 10.34 14.79
C THR A 78 -9.33 11.03 13.87
N THR A 79 -9.81 12.19 14.27
CA THR A 79 -10.68 13.07 13.46
C THR A 79 -10.01 14.41 13.21
N GLY A 80 -10.58 15.22 12.33
CA GLY A 80 -10.06 16.57 12.08
C GLY A 80 -8.79 16.62 11.24
N ASN A 81 -8.48 15.54 10.50
CA ASN A 81 -7.35 15.53 9.58
C ASN A 81 -7.72 16.22 8.26
N ALA A 82 -6.75 16.88 7.62
CA ALA A 82 -6.82 17.33 6.24
C ALA A 82 -6.03 16.36 5.36
N VAL A 83 -6.69 15.75 4.38
CA VAL A 83 -6.08 14.77 3.47
C VAL A 83 -6.00 15.34 2.06
N THR A 84 -4.80 15.29 1.48
CA THR A 84 -4.58 15.48 0.04
C THR A 84 -4.31 14.12 -0.59
N SER A 85 -5.04 13.77 -1.63
CA SER A 85 -4.89 12.50 -2.35
C SER A 85 -4.04 12.67 -3.60
N PHE A 86 -3.17 11.70 -3.86
CA PHE A 86 -2.35 11.60 -5.07
C PHE A 86 -2.71 10.30 -5.79
N THR A 87 -3.32 10.42 -6.93
CA THR A 87 -3.69 9.29 -7.78
C THR A 87 -2.68 9.07 -8.91
N VAL A 88 -1.82 10.06 -9.13
CA VAL A 88 -0.72 10.05 -10.10
C VAL A 88 0.58 10.35 -9.38
N THR A 89 1.66 9.69 -9.76
CA THR A 89 2.87 9.67 -8.93
C THR A 89 3.66 10.98 -8.93
N ASN A 90 3.65 11.77 -10.02
CA ASN A 90 4.30 13.08 -10.05
C ASN A 90 3.73 14.04 -9.00
N GLU A 91 2.42 13.99 -8.74
CA GLU A 91 1.77 14.83 -7.72
C GLU A 91 2.35 14.58 -6.32
N PHE A 92 2.60 13.31 -5.99
CA PHE A 92 3.27 12.93 -4.73
C PHE A 92 4.69 13.50 -4.67
N TYR A 93 5.49 13.33 -5.74
CA TYR A 93 6.87 13.79 -5.77
C TYR A 93 6.96 15.32 -5.66
N ASP A 94 6.07 16.05 -6.35
CA ASP A 94 5.97 17.51 -6.26
C ASP A 94 5.64 17.97 -4.84
N SER A 95 4.65 17.33 -4.22
CA SER A 95 4.23 17.65 -2.85
C SER A 95 5.32 17.35 -1.82
N VAL A 96 6.02 16.22 -1.95
CA VAL A 96 7.17 15.88 -1.08
C VAL A 96 8.27 16.91 -1.21
N TYR A 97 8.62 17.30 -2.45
CA TYR A 97 9.62 18.34 -2.69
C TYR A 97 9.25 19.67 -2.02
N GLU A 98 7.99 20.10 -2.19
CA GLU A 98 7.50 21.35 -1.62
C GLU A 98 7.50 21.35 -0.10
N ASP A 99 7.08 20.26 0.53
CA ASP A 99 7.07 20.17 1.99
C ASP A 99 8.49 20.07 2.56
N LEU A 100 9.39 19.32 1.93
CA LEU A 100 10.81 19.27 2.32
C LEU A 100 11.49 20.64 2.14
N ALA A 101 11.13 21.39 1.09
CA ALA A 101 11.66 22.75 0.88
C ALA A 101 11.24 23.76 1.94
N LYS A 102 10.12 23.53 2.62
CA LYS A 102 9.58 24.39 3.70
C LYS A 102 10.13 24.05 5.08
N THR A 103 10.91 22.97 5.22
CA THR A 103 11.47 22.58 6.51
C THR A 103 12.37 23.68 7.10
N LYS A 104 12.35 23.78 8.40
CA LYS A 104 13.08 24.77 9.18
C LYS A 104 13.86 24.11 10.34
N GLU A 105 14.57 24.92 11.08
CA GLU A 105 15.35 24.47 12.24
C GLU A 105 14.48 23.68 13.22
N GLY A 106 14.99 22.52 13.65
CA GLY A 106 14.32 21.61 14.60
C GLY A 106 13.29 20.69 13.99
N ASP A 107 12.96 20.81 12.70
CA ASP A 107 12.08 19.87 12.02
C ASP A 107 12.76 18.51 11.87
N ARG A 108 11.95 17.44 11.86
CA ARG A 108 12.41 16.06 11.69
C ARG A 108 11.73 15.44 10.49
N VAL A 109 12.54 14.86 9.62
CA VAL A 109 12.07 14.03 8.50
C VAL A 109 12.30 12.56 8.86
N LEU A 110 11.22 11.77 8.89
CA LEU A 110 11.23 10.35 9.20
C LEU A 110 10.76 9.59 7.97
N LEU A 111 11.64 8.82 7.34
CA LEU A 111 11.34 8.07 6.11
C LEU A 111 11.45 6.56 6.34
N SER A 112 10.35 5.84 6.17
CA SER A 112 10.36 4.38 6.03
C SER A 112 10.28 4.01 4.55
N ALA A 113 11.16 3.16 4.06
CA ALA A 113 11.25 2.84 2.66
C ALA A 113 11.56 1.35 2.39
N TYR A 114 10.92 0.81 1.36
CA TYR A 114 11.31 -0.46 0.74
C TYR A 114 12.59 -0.31 -0.07
N ALA A 115 12.76 0.83 -0.72
CA ALA A 115 13.96 1.21 -1.48
C ALA A 115 14.13 2.73 -1.49
N THR A 116 15.38 3.18 -1.45
CA THR A 116 15.73 4.60 -1.57
C THR A 116 16.75 4.79 -2.67
N ALA A 117 16.57 5.79 -3.52
CA ALA A 117 17.51 6.18 -4.57
C ALA A 117 17.66 7.70 -4.65
N LEU A 118 18.78 8.16 -5.21
CA LEU A 118 19.07 9.58 -5.38
C LEU A 118 18.43 10.13 -6.66
N VAL A 119 17.13 9.91 -6.83
CA VAL A 119 16.37 10.38 -7.99
C VAL A 119 16.00 11.86 -7.87
N PRO A 120 15.83 12.59 -9.00
CA PRO A 120 15.20 13.90 -8.96
C PRO A 120 13.74 13.80 -8.53
N LEU A 121 13.28 14.69 -7.66
CA LEU A 121 11.88 14.79 -7.26
C LEU A 121 11.02 15.50 -8.32
N LYS A 122 11.64 16.34 -9.15
CA LYS A 122 10.98 17.07 -10.25
C LYS A 122 11.73 16.85 -11.57
N PRO A 123 11.73 15.64 -12.13
CA PRO A 123 12.51 15.31 -13.32
C PRO A 123 12.05 16.04 -14.59
N ASP A 124 10.81 16.50 -14.64
CA ASP A 124 10.24 17.30 -15.72
C ASP A 124 10.85 18.71 -15.84
N VAL A 125 11.30 19.27 -14.72
CA VAL A 125 11.94 20.61 -14.68
C VAL A 125 13.42 20.57 -14.35
N ASP A 126 13.90 19.52 -13.70
CA ASP A 126 15.31 19.31 -13.30
C ASP A 126 15.71 17.86 -13.48
N PRO A 127 15.84 17.37 -14.73
CA PRO A 127 16.14 15.96 -15.00
C PRO A 127 17.48 15.50 -14.42
N THR A 128 18.44 16.38 -14.20
CA THR A 128 19.72 16.04 -13.60
C THR A 128 19.66 15.87 -12.07
N GLY A 129 18.61 16.36 -11.43
CA GLY A 129 18.47 16.38 -9.97
C GLY A 129 19.47 17.35 -9.29
N ALA A 130 20.05 18.30 -10.02
CA ALA A 130 21.01 19.26 -9.47
C ALA A 130 20.42 20.11 -8.34
N LYS A 131 19.12 20.41 -8.42
CA LYS A 131 18.37 21.16 -7.41
C LYS A 131 17.37 20.29 -6.66
N THR A 132 16.75 19.33 -7.32
CA THR A 132 15.63 18.55 -6.82
C THR A 132 15.96 17.10 -6.52
N GLY A 133 17.20 16.66 -6.70
CA GLY A 133 17.63 15.31 -6.35
C GLY A 133 17.53 15.05 -4.84
N VAL A 134 17.11 13.86 -4.44
CA VAL A 134 16.91 13.47 -3.03
C VAL A 134 18.12 13.84 -2.16
N GLY A 135 19.35 13.54 -2.59
CA GLY A 135 20.55 13.88 -1.82
C GLY A 135 20.72 15.39 -1.63
N LYS A 136 20.45 16.20 -2.67
CA LYS A 136 20.50 17.67 -2.58
C LYS A 136 19.43 18.23 -1.65
N VAL A 137 18.20 17.76 -1.81
CA VAL A 137 17.07 18.20 -0.97
C VAL A 137 17.31 17.84 0.50
N PHE A 138 17.83 16.66 0.79
CA PHE A 138 18.18 16.26 2.15
C PHE A 138 19.34 17.11 2.73
N THR A 139 20.34 17.42 1.91
CA THR A 139 21.40 18.34 2.32
C THR A 139 20.82 19.72 2.68
N ASP A 140 19.86 20.20 1.92
CA ASP A 140 19.23 21.51 2.19
C ASP A 140 18.38 21.48 3.47
N VAL A 141 17.68 20.36 3.77
CA VAL A 141 16.98 20.18 5.04
C VAL A 141 17.95 20.28 6.21
N VAL A 142 19.09 19.54 6.15
CA VAL A 142 20.10 19.56 7.21
C VAL A 142 20.73 20.94 7.35
N ASN A 143 21.07 21.61 6.25
CA ASN A 143 21.63 22.97 6.27
C ASN A 143 20.70 24.00 6.92
N ARG A 144 19.38 23.78 6.87
CA ARG A 144 18.39 24.61 7.58
C ARG A 144 18.16 24.19 9.04
N GLY A 145 18.90 23.20 9.54
CA GLY A 145 18.80 22.73 10.92
C GLY A 145 17.74 21.65 11.14
N GLY A 146 17.23 21.04 10.08
CA GLY A 146 16.32 19.88 10.14
C GLY A 146 17.09 18.57 10.20
N SER A 147 16.60 17.56 10.93
CA SER A 147 17.19 16.22 10.99
C SER A 147 16.46 15.23 10.07
N ILE A 148 17.18 14.20 9.61
CA ILE A 148 16.64 13.17 8.72
C ILE A 148 16.99 11.79 9.26
N ASN A 149 15.98 10.95 9.44
CA ASN A 149 16.12 9.56 9.86
C ASN A 149 15.43 8.66 8.82
N VAL A 150 16.17 7.72 8.25
CA VAL A 150 15.67 6.80 7.23
C VAL A 150 15.83 5.36 7.71
N LEU A 151 14.74 4.60 7.73
CA LEU A 151 14.74 3.13 7.85
C LEU A 151 14.46 2.54 6.47
N ASN A 152 15.46 1.93 5.86
CA ASN A 152 15.37 1.32 4.54
C ASN A 152 15.52 -0.20 4.62
N TRP A 153 14.63 -0.95 3.97
CA TRP A 153 14.78 -2.40 3.93
C TRP A 153 16.08 -2.81 3.22
N GLN A 154 16.74 -3.88 3.71
CA GLN A 154 17.90 -4.52 3.08
C GLN A 154 17.52 -5.23 1.77
N ASN A 155 17.18 -4.47 0.75
CA ASN A 155 16.64 -4.97 -0.50
C ASN A 155 17.74 -5.35 -1.50
N LEU A 156 17.96 -6.64 -1.73
CA LEU A 156 18.96 -7.13 -2.68
C LEU A 156 18.70 -6.69 -4.12
N LYS A 157 17.43 -6.59 -4.54
CA LYS A 157 17.04 -6.17 -5.90
C LYS A 157 17.46 -4.72 -6.19
N TYR A 158 17.39 -3.85 -5.17
CA TYR A 158 17.74 -2.43 -5.26
C TYR A 158 19.08 -2.11 -4.57
N ARG A 159 19.88 -3.14 -4.21
CA ARG A 159 21.13 -3.00 -3.42
C ARG A 159 21.99 -1.84 -3.91
N LYS A 160 22.31 -1.78 -5.20
CA LYS A 160 23.17 -0.72 -5.78
C LYS A 160 22.66 0.70 -5.48
N PHE A 161 21.36 0.90 -5.58
CA PHE A 161 20.74 2.21 -5.33
C PHE A 161 20.69 2.52 -3.84
N ASN A 162 20.31 1.53 -3.04
CA ASN A 162 20.21 1.66 -1.59
C ASN A 162 21.58 1.96 -0.94
N LEU A 163 22.65 1.26 -1.35
CA LEU A 163 24.00 1.53 -0.86
C LEU A 163 24.45 2.96 -1.23
N LYS A 164 24.25 3.36 -2.49
CA LYS A 164 24.57 4.73 -2.92
C LYS A 164 23.78 5.77 -2.13
N ALA A 165 22.50 5.52 -1.84
CA ALA A 165 21.69 6.41 -1.03
C ALA A 165 22.20 6.49 0.41
N ARG A 166 22.51 5.34 1.05
CA ARG A 166 23.11 5.29 2.39
C ARG A 166 24.39 6.12 2.45
N ASP A 167 25.34 5.84 1.56
CA ASP A 167 26.65 6.49 1.58
C ASP A 167 26.52 8.00 1.38
N THR A 168 25.64 8.44 0.48
CA THR A 168 25.41 9.86 0.23
C THR A 168 24.70 10.55 1.40
N ILE A 169 23.64 9.94 1.95
CA ILE A 169 22.84 10.53 3.05
C ILE A 169 23.68 10.58 4.33
N ASN A 170 24.38 9.50 4.67
CA ASN A 170 25.21 9.46 5.88
C ASN A 170 26.47 10.34 5.79
N ALA A 171 26.89 10.74 4.58
CA ALA A 171 27.97 11.67 4.35
C ALA A 171 27.55 13.15 4.36
N ILE A 172 26.25 13.45 4.50
CA ILE A 172 25.79 14.85 4.61
C ILE A 172 26.40 15.46 5.89
N PRO A 173 27.12 16.58 5.77
CA PRO A 173 27.71 17.24 6.93
C PRO A 173 26.61 17.65 7.94
N MET A 174 26.98 17.58 9.21
CA MET A 174 26.12 18.09 10.28
C MET A 174 25.75 19.56 10.04
N SER A 175 24.56 19.94 10.46
CA SER A 175 24.06 21.29 10.29
C SER A 175 25.01 22.34 10.89
N PRO A 176 25.30 23.44 10.18
CA PRO A 176 26.08 24.56 10.74
C PRO A 176 25.29 25.38 11.79
N ILE A 177 23.97 25.16 11.91
CA ILE A 177 23.09 25.91 12.81
C ILE A 177 22.97 25.22 14.17
N ASN A 178 22.88 23.89 14.13
CA ASN A 178 22.69 23.03 15.29
C ASN A 178 23.33 21.65 15.01
N GLU A 179 23.15 20.66 15.87
CA GLU A 179 23.72 19.32 15.69
C GLU A 179 22.84 18.39 14.82
N ALA A 180 21.91 18.95 14.03
CA ALA A 180 21.05 18.17 13.16
C ALA A 180 21.85 17.42 12.10
N LYS A 181 21.49 16.15 11.88
CA LYS A 181 22.19 15.24 10.95
C LYS A 181 21.19 14.37 10.17
N ALA A 182 21.69 13.80 9.09
CA ALA A 182 20.96 12.77 8.32
C ALA A 182 21.57 11.39 8.62
N VAL A 183 20.72 10.40 8.88
CA VAL A 183 21.13 9.01 9.12
C VAL A 183 20.18 8.07 8.36
N LEU A 184 20.75 7.21 7.52
CA LEU A 184 20.05 6.08 6.90
C LEU A 184 20.55 4.79 7.52
N LEU A 185 19.61 3.98 8.03
CA LEU A 185 19.84 2.63 8.52
C LEU A 185 19.15 1.62 7.62
N PHE A 186 19.82 0.49 7.40
CA PHE A 186 19.18 -0.69 6.85
C PHE A 186 18.45 -1.47 7.94
N ASP A 187 17.26 -1.98 7.63
CA ASP A 187 16.42 -2.73 8.55
C ASP A 187 16.10 -4.12 7.98
N ASP A 188 16.51 -5.16 8.69
CA ASP A 188 16.24 -6.57 8.37
C ASP A 188 15.56 -7.32 9.52
N ARG A 189 14.97 -6.62 10.48
CA ARG A 189 14.20 -7.20 11.59
C ARG A 189 12.92 -7.86 11.08
N LEU A 190 13.04 -9.04 10.53
CA LEU A 190 12.00 -9.75 9.78
C LEU A 190 11.97 -11.23 10.15
N PRO A 191 10.79 -11.89 10.10
CA PRO A 191 10.65 -13.28 10.52
C PRO A 191 11.43 -14.28 9.66
N THR A 192 11.66 -13.97 8.38
CA THR A 192 12.38 -14.83 7.46
C THR A 192 13.21 -14.02 6.48
N ILE A 193 14.19 -14.66 5.83
CA ILE A 193 15.05 -14.04 4.80
C ILE A 193 14.29 -13.62 3.53
N VAL A 194 13.07 -14.13 3.32
CA VAL A 194 12.21 -13.79 2.18
C VAL A 194 11.14 -12.76 2.54
N SER A 195 11.02 -12.39 3.83
CA SER A 195 10.17 -11.31 4.28
C SER A 195 10.74 -9.96 3.83
N SER A 196 9.88 -8.96 3.74
CA SER A 196 10.26 -7.60 3.36
C SER A 196 9.73 -6.56 4.33
N TYR A 197 10.55 -5.54 4.60
CA TYR A 197 10.07 -4.34 5.26
C TYR A 197 9.36 -3.50 4.22
N HIS A 198 8.02 -3.51 4.25
CA HIS A 198 7.25 -3.02 3.11
C HIS A 198 6.54 -1.69 3.34
N GLN A 199 6.61 -1.13 4.57
CA GLN A 199 6.05 0.19 4.87
C GLN A 199 6.72 1.29 4.03
N LYS A 200 5.92 2.24 3.54
CA LYS A 200 6.35 3.41 2.78
C LYS A 200 5.68 4.63 3.38
N THR A 201 6.41 5.33 4.23
CA THR A 201 5.90 6.52 4.91
C THR A 201 6.97 7.59 4.97
N LEU A 202 6.57 8.84 4.81
CA LEU A 202 7.43 9.99 5.07
C LEU A 202 6.67 10.92 6.04
N VAL A 203 7.32 11.29 7.14
CA VAL A 203 6.75 12.24 8.11
C VAL A 203 7.65 13.45 8.22
N ILE A 204 7.06 14.63 8.23
CA ILE A 204 7.71 15.88 8.59
C ILE A 204 7.06 16.36 9.88
N ALA A 205 7.82 16.35 10.96
CA ALA A 205 7.35 16.73 12.28
C ALA A 205 8.12 17.95 12.78
N SER A 206 7.42 18.99 13.15
CA SER A 206 8.03 20.14 13.80
C SER A 206 8.36 19.82 15.25
N ASN A 207 9.52 20.25 15.72
CA ASN A 207 9.92 20.14 17.11
C ASN A 207 9.65 21.44 17.89
N SER A 208 9.08 22.43 17.24
CA SER A 208 8.84 23.74 17.83
C SER A 208 7.69 23.69 18.84
N SER A 209 8.03 23.69 20.11
CA SER A 209 7.08 23.93 21.21
C SER A 209 6.46 25.35 21.16
N SER A 210 7.00 26.24 20.33
CA SER A 210 6.53 27.62 20.15
C SER A 210 5.45 27.75 19.07
N ASP A 211 5.39 26.80 18.14
CA ASP A 211 4.37 26.78 17.07
C ASP A 211 3.21 25.87 17.49
N LYS A 212 2.28 26.45 18.24
CA LYS A 212 1.10 25.72 18.77
C LYS A 212 0.17 25.19 17.69
N ASP A 213 0.36 25.66 16.46
CA ASP A 213 -0.46 25.30 15.30
C ASP A 213 0.26 24.34 14.33
N ALA A 214 1.53 23.97 14.62
CA ALA A 214 2.29 23.08 13.79
C ALA A 214 1.84 21.62 14.01
N HIS A 215 0.95 21.14 13.16
CA HIS A 215 0.64 19.73 13.07
C HIS A 215 1.62 19.03 12.13
N PRO A 216 1.98 17.77 12.43
CA PRO A 216 2.83 17.00 11.55
C PRO A 216 2.13 16.70 10.22
N VAL A 217 2.95 16.51 9.21
CA VAL A 217 2.53 16.02 7.91
C VAL A 217 3.05 14.60 7.75
N ALA A 218 2.21 13.66 7.32
CA ALA A 218 2.62 12.32 6.96
C ALA A 218 2.15 11.95 5.55
N TYR A 219 3.00 11.25 4.83
CA TYR A 219 2.69 10.62 3.56
C TYR A 219 2.56 9.11 3.77
N VAL A 220 1.49 8.51 3.26
CA VAL A 220 1.19 7.07 3.37
C VAL A 220 0.70 6.56 2.02
N GLY A 221 1.28 5.47 1.53
CA GLY A 221 0.85 4.87 0.25
C GLY A 221 1.83 3.85 -0.32
N GLY A 222 1.81 3.66 -1.63
CA GLY A 222 2.64 2.67 -2.32
C GLY A 222 4.01 3.17 -2.76
N LEU A 223 4.30 4.47 -2.69
CA LEU A 223 5.48 5.08 -3.31
C LEU A 223 6.69 5.17 -2.38
N ASP A 224 7.82 4.71 -2.90
CA ASP A 224 9.17 5.01 -2.37
C ASP A 224 9.80 6.17 -3.14
N LEU A 225 10.79 6.86 -2.56
CA LEU A 225 11.69 7.77 -3.27
C LEU A 225 12.76 6.96 -4.02
N ALA A 226 12.38 6.31 -5.11
CA ALA A 226 13.21 5.33 -5.82
C ALA A 226 13.00 5.35 -7.34
N ASN A 227 13.89 4.62 -8.05
CA ASN A 227 13.77 4.44 -9.49
C ASN A 227 12.42 3.83 -9.89
N ASP A 228 11.99 4.08 -11.10
CA ASP A 228 10.72 3.68 -11.73
C ASP A 228 9.46 4.38 -11.23
N ARG A 229 9.47 5.08 -10.07
CA ARG A 229 8.24 5.53 -9.38
C ARG A 229 7.62 6.79 -9.95
N TRP A 230 8.39 7.73 -10.47
CA TRP A 230 7.87 8.97 -11.03
C TRP A 230 7.24 8.76 -12.41
N ASP A 231 6.02 9.25 -12.61
CA ASP A 231 5.30 9.21 -13.88
C ASP A 231 4.16 10.26 -13.86
N THR A 232 3.52 10.51 -15.01
CA THR A 232 2.35 11.38 -15.13
C THR A 232 1.13 10.58 -15.59
N ILE A 233 -0.06 11.17 -15.52
CA ILE A 233 -1.32 10.54 -15.92
C ILE A 233 -1.32 10.03 -17.39
N TYR A 234 -0.47 10.58 -18.24
CA TYR A 234 -0.42 10.21 -19.66
C TYR A 234 0.47 8.99 -19.93
N HIS A 235 1.33 8.60 -19.01
CA HIS A 235 2.26 7.48 -19.13
C HIS A 235 3.08 7.50 -20.43
N ASN A 236 3.49 8.68 -20.87
CA ASN A 236 4.22 8.91 -22.12
C ASN A 236 5.59 9.59 -21.91
N ASN A 237 6.10 9.54 -20.68
CA ASN A 237 7.28 10.29 -20.25
C ASN A 237 8.58 9.46 -20.28
N SER A 238 8.67 8.40 -21.07
CA SER A 238 9.86 7.53 -21.11
C SER A 238 11.15 8.32 -21.38
N ALA A 239 11.14 9.29 -22.27
CA ALA A 239 12.30 10.13 -22.57
C ALA A 239 12.78 10.96 -21.37
N ILE A 240 11.85 11.56 -20.60
CA ILE A 240 12.18 12.31 -19.37
C ILE A 240 12.74 11.35 -18.31
N ARG A 241 12.11 10.20 -18.14
CA ARG A 241 12.51 9.18 -17.18
C ARG A 241 13.91 8.63 -17.48
N ASP A 242 14.22 8.39 -18.76
CA ASP A 242 15.53 7.92 -19.23
C ASP A 242 16.60 9.01 -19.03
N ALA A 243 16.32 10.25 -19.44
CA ALA A 243 17.22 11.38 -19.26
C ALA A 243 17.54 11.66 -17.79
N SER A 244 16.59 11.39 -16.89
CA SER A 244 16.72 11.57 -15.45
C SER A 244 17.32 10.36 -14.73
N GLY A 245 17.64 9.28 -15.42
CA GLY A 245 18.13 8.03 -14.83
C GLY A 245 17.14 7.35 -13.91
N ILE A 246 15.85 7.63 -14.05
CA ILE A 246 14.77 7.05 -13.24
C ILE A 246 14.38 5.68 -13.78
N SER A 247 14.39 5.47 -15.10
CA SER A 247 14.03 4.19 -15.70
C SER A 247 14.93 3.05 -15.21
N PHE A 248 14.31 1.96 -14.75
CA PHE A 248 15.03 0.78 -14.32
C PHE A 248 14.47 -0.50 -14.96
N LYS A 249 13.15 -0.73 -14.85
CA LYS A 249 12.48 -1.92 -15.40
C LYS A 249 11.20 -1.61 -16.16
N ASN A 250 10.53 -0.51 -15.82
CA ASN A 250 9.20 -0.18 -16.32
C ASN A 250 9.23 1.13 -17.12
N GLN A 251 8.33 1.25 -18.09
CA GLN A 251 8.18 2.46 -18.90
C GLN A 251 7.29 3.50 -18.20
N GLY A 252 6.45 3.07 -17.25
CA GLY A 252 5.59 3.93 -16.45
C GLY A 252 5.14 3.25 -15.17
N TRP A 253 4.45 4.01 -14.29
CA TRP A 253 4.14 3.59 -12.93
C TRP A 253 2.80 4.13 -12.47
N LEU A 254 1.89 3.23 -12.08
CA LEU A 254 0.61 3.56 -11.46
C LEU A 254 0.71 3.30 -9.97
N ASP A 255 0.31 4.27 -9.16
CA ASP A 255 0.29 4.13 -7.71
C ASP A 255 -0.77 5.04 -7.08
N GLY A 256 -0.95 4.93 -5.76
CA GLY A 256 -1.80 5.77 -4.95
C GLY A 256 -1.12 6.14 -3.65
N HIS A 257 -1.26 7.41 -3.24
CA HIS A 257 -0.66 7.93 -2.02
C HIS A 257 -1.55 9.02 -1.42
N ILE A 258 -1.44 9.26 -0.13
CA ILE A 258 -2.09 10.39 0.54
C ILE A 258 -1.10 11.16 1.40
N ARG A 259 -1.33 12.46 1.51
CA ARG A 259 -0.69 13.36 2.46
C ARG A 259 -1.70 13.69 3.55
N ILE A 260 -1.35 13.42 4.78
CA ILE A 260 -2.16 13.66 5.97
C ILE A 260 -1.56 14.84 6.73
N HIS A 261 -2.34 15.88 6.95
CA HIS A 261 -2.00 16.98 7.84
C HIS A 261 -2.95 16.96 9.03
N GLY A 262 -2.47 16.56 10.18
CA GLY A 262 -3.32 16.43 11.36
C GLY A 262 -2.93 15.31 12.34
N PRO A 263 -3.83 14.99 13.27
CA PRO A 263 -3.52 14.06 14.37
C PRO A 263 -3.05 12.67 13.93
N ALA A 264 -3.55 12.13 12.83
CA ALA A 264 -3.14 10.80 12.35
C ALA A 264 -1.65 10.76 11.92
N ALA A 265 -1.08 11.89 11.51
CA ALA A 265 0.34 11.95 11.17
C ALA A 265 1.24 11.67 12.38
N LYS A 266 0.77 11.93 13.61
CA LYS A 266 1.44 11.53 14.85
C LYS A 266 1.53 10.00 14.97
N ASP A 267 0.46 9.29 14.63
CA ASP A 267 0.46 7.84 14.69
C ASP A 267 1.46 7.23 13.70
N VAL A 268 1.56 7.79 12.49
CA VAL A 268 2.59 7.39 11.52
C VAL A 268 4.00 7.67 12.06
N ALA A 269 4.22 8.82 12.68
CA ALA A 269 5.48 9.16 13.31
C ALA A 269 5.83 8.23 14.47
N ASN A 270 4.87 7.92 15.34
CA ASN A 270 5.08 7.01 16.47
C ASN A 270 5.44 5.60 16.00
N ASN A 271 4.84 5.11 14.91
CA ASN A 271 5.22 3.84 14.30
C ASN A 271 6.69 3.83 13.86
N PHE A 272 7.19 4.91 13.27
CA PHE A 272 8.59 5.05 12.89
C PHE A 272 9.50 5.10 14.14
N VAL A 273 9.19 5.97 15.10
CA VAL A 273 10.01 6.20 16.31
C VAL A 273 10.12 4.92 17.13
N ALA A 274 9.05 4.16 17.31
CA ALA A 274 9.07 2.90 18.02
C ALA A 274 10.04 1.89 17.38
N ARG A 275 10.08 1.83 16.03
CA ARG A 275 11.03 0.96 15.32
C ARG A 275 12.46 1.49 15.37
N TRP A 276 12.67 2.79 15.26
CA TRP A 276 13.99 3.40 15.35
C TRP A 276 14.62 3.19 16.71
N ASN A 277 13.84 3.36 17.77
CA ASN A 277 14.28 3.29 19.16
C ASN A 277 14.21 1.88 19.79
N SER A 278 13.89 0.86 19.01
CA SER A 278 13.86 -0.52 19.52
C SER A 278 15.23 -0.96 20.02
N ASP A 279 15.26 -1.60 21.18
CA ASP A 279 16.48 -2.16 21.78
C ASP A 279 17.09 -3.26 20.90
N TYR A 280 16.27 -3.92 20.09
CA TYR A 280 16.77 -4.84 19.06
C TYR A 280 17.16 -4.06 17.83
N LEU A 281 18.47 -3.92 17.63
CA LEU A 281 19.03 -3.08 16.58
C LEU A 281 18.68 -3.58 15.17
N PRO A 282 18.44 -2.69 14.19
CA PRO A 282 18.35 -3.06 12.80
C PRO A 282 19.71 -3.58 12.28
N SER A 283 19.66 -4.47 11.31
CA SER A 283 20.86 -5.03 10.63
C SER A 283 21.86 -5.69 11.58
N GLN A 284 21.51 -6.88 12.08
CA GLN A 284 22.40 -7.71 12.92
C GLN A 284 22.62 -9.10 12.33
N SER A 285 22.39 -9.27 11.03
CA SER A 285 22.55 -10.56 10.38
C SER A 285 23.89 -10.68 9.67
N ILE A 286 24.35 -11.92 9.48
CA ILE A 286 25.57 -12.22 8.69
C ILE A 286 25.54 -11.65 7.27
N LYS A 287 24.36 -11.25 6.76
CA LYS A 287 24.23 -10.55 5.48
C LYS A 287 24.88 -9.17 5.49
N ASP A 288 25.00 -8.54 6.65
CA ASP A 288 25.52 -7.19 6.77
C ASP A 288 26.99 -7.16 6.34
N ASP A 289 27.80 -8.07 6.89
CA ASP A 289 29.22 -8.19 6.55
C ASP A 289 29.43 -8.64 5.10
N LEU A 290 28.59 -9.58 4.61
CA LEU A 290 28.77 -10.16 3.27
C LEU A 290 28.29 -9.27 2.13
N LEU A 291 27.36 -8.33 2.42
CA LEU A 291 26.63 -7.56 1.41
C LEU A 291 26.73 -6.04 1.61
N ASP A 292 27.64 -5.58 2.46
CA ASP A 292 27.87 -4.17 2.80
C ASP A 292 26.61 -3.44 3.31
N PHE A 293 25.72 -4.14 4.02
CA PHE A 293 24.54 -3.53 4.64
C PHE A 293 24.79 -3.06 6.08
N GLU A 294 26.03 -2.84 6.44
CA GLU A 294 26.40 -2.32 7.75
C GLU A 294 25.75 -0.96 8.01
N ASN A 295 25.32 -0.79 9.25
CA ASN A 295 24.77 0.47 9.74
C ASN A 295 25.83 1.30 10.46
N PRO A 296 25.82 2.64 10.30
CA PRO A 296 26.64 3.50 11.12
C PRO A 296 26.16 3.47 12.58
N PRO A 297 26.99 3.87 13.53
CA PRO A 297 26.53 4.18 14.89
C PRO A 297 25.40 5.21 14.84
N TYR A 298 24.34 4.98 15.62
CA TYR A 298 23.21 5.89 15.70
C TYR A 298 22.68 5.99 17.12
N GLU A 299 21.89 7.02 17.36
CA GLU A 299 21.27 7.27 18.66
C GLU A 299 19.76 7.15 18.56
N HIS A 300 19.12 6.83 19.68
CA HIS A 300 17.67 6.94 19.81
C HIS A 300 17.25 8.39 19.58
N ILE A 301 16.11 8.57 18.93
CA ILE A 301 15.52 9.89 18.72
C ILE A 301 14.43 10.14 19.77
N PRO A 302 14.32 11.37 20.30
CA PRO A 302 13.29 11.67 21.28
C PRO A 302 11.89 11.49 20.66
N PRO A 303 10.88 11.15 21.49
CA PRO A 303 9.50 11.11 21.04
C PRO A 303 9.11 12.45 20.38
N ILE A 304 8.21 12.38 19.42
CA ILE A 304 7.68 13.60 18.83
C ILE A 304 6.58 14.10 19.76
N ASN A 305 6.92 15.10 20.55
CA ASN A 305 5.99 15.80 21.40
C ASN A 305 5.25 16.83 20.54
N TYR A 306 4.13 16.38 19.98
CA TYR A 306 3.14 17.37 19.57
C TYR A 306 2.59 17.96 20.85
N ALA A 307 2.67 19.28 21.01
CA ALA A 307 1.88 19.94 22.03
C ALA A 307 0.47 19.35 21.91
N SER A 308 -0.07 18.83 23.00
CA SER A 308 -1.49 18.51 23.07
C SER A 308 -2.18 19.84 22.83
N SER A 309 -2.38 20.17 21.57
CA SER A 309 -3.08 21.36 21.20
C SER A 309 -4.50 21.16 21.74
N ASN A 310 -4.83 21.84 22.82
CA ASN A 310 -6.21 22.18 23.12
C ASN A 310 -6.80 23.05 22.01
N THR A 311 -6.16 23.10 20.84
CA THR A 311 -6.65 23.75 19.65
C THR A 311 -7.75 22.89 19.07
N THR A 312 -8.94 23.30 19.31
CA THR A 312 -10.20 22.88 18.70
C THR A 312 -10.25 23.16 17.18
N ALA A 313 -9.18 23.62 16.58
CA ALA A 313 -9.08 23.84 15.15
C ALA A 313 -8.95 22.49 14.44
N THR A 314 -10.06 22.00 13.91
CA THR A 314 -10.07 20.89 12.96
C THR A 314 -9.43 21.37 11.67
N LEU A 315 -8.31 20.74 11.26
CA LEU A 315 -7.61 21.09 10.01
C LEU A 315 -8.41 20.65 8.79
N GLY A 316 -9.16 19.58 8.92
CA GLY A 316 -9.99 19.00 7.86
C GLY A 316 -11.17 18.21 8.39
N LYS A 317 -11.81 17.45 7.51
CA LYS A 317 -13.04 16.71 7.77
C LYS A 317 -12.83 15.19 7.83
N GLN A 318 -11.60 14.71 7.58
CA GLN A 318 -11.35 13.29 7.46
C GLN A 318 -11.08 12.65 8.83
N SER A 319 -11.73 11.49 9.04
CA SER A 319 -11.40 10.54 10.09
C SER A 319 -10.42 9.52 9.54
N ILE A 320 -9.39 9.17 10.31
CA ILE A 320 -8.32 8.26 9.86
C ILE A 320 -8.00 7.26 10.96
N GLN A 321 -7.93 5.98 10.57
CA GLN A 321 -7.37 4.91 11.37
C GLN A 321 -6.08 4.41 10.71
N ILE A 322 -4.98 4.38 11.45
CA ILE A 322 -3.72 3.77 11.01
C ILE A 322 -3.75 2.30 11.40
N THR A 323 -3.64 1.44 10.39
CA THR A 323 -3.62 -0.02 10.54
C THR A 323 -2.29 -0.59 10.12
N ARG A 324 -1.88 -1.70 10.72
CA ARG A 324 -0.54 -2.27 10.52
C ARG A 324 -0.59 -3.79 10.37
N THR A 325 0.48 -4.31 9.78
CA THR A 325 0.87 -5.73 9.88
C THR A 325 2.26 -5.84 10.49
N PHE A 326 2.39 -6.67 11.51
CA PHE A 326 3.65 -7.15 12.04
C PHE A 326 3.50 -8.65 12.33
N SER A 327 4.49 -9.44 11.91
CA SER A 327 4.47 -10.88 12.13
C SER A 327 4.49 -11.23 13.62
N CYS A 328 3.62 -12.16 14.02
CA CYS A 328 3.65 -12.75 15.36
C CYS A 328 4.78 -13.77 15.56
N LYS A 329 5.45 -14.19 14.48
CA LYS A 329 6.59 -15.10 14.52
C LYS A 329 7.92 -14.40 14.73
N TYR A 330 7.94 -13.07 14.67
CA TYR A 330 9.14 -12.30 14.92
C TYR A 330 9.18 -11.84 16.38
N GLU A 331 10.05 -12.43 17.17
CA GLU A 331 10.07 -12.29 18.63
C GLU A 331 10.61 -10.93 19.16
N HIS A 332 11.12 -10.08 18.27
CA HIS A 332 11.83 -8.85 18.65
C HIS A 332 11.03 -7.56 18.46
N TYR A 333 9.72 -7.63 18.21
CA TYR A 333 8.85 -6.45 18.23
C TYR A 333 8.27 -6.14 19.62
N LYS A 334 9.07 -6.35 20.68
CA LYS A 334 8.60 -6.33 22.08
C LYS A 334 8.00 -4.99 22.50
N GLU A 335 8.55 -3.88 22.00
CA GLU A 335 8.17 -2.55 22.45
C GLU A 335 6.86 -2.07 21.83
N PHE A 336 6.47 -2.56 20.65
CA PHE A 336 5.30 -2.04 19.92
C PHE A 336 4.35 -3.10 19.35
N ALA A 337 4.79 -4.32 19.10
CA ALA A 337 3.95 -5.41 18.61
C ALA A 337 4.43 -6.79 19.16
N PRO A 338 4.39 -7.02 20.48
CA PRO A 338 5.03 -8.16 21.12
C PRO A 338 4.45 -9.52 20.74
N ARG A 339 3.22 -9.56 20.23
CA ARG A 339 2.57 -10.75 19.64
C ARG A 339 2.22 -10.57 18.17
N GLY A 340 2.87 -9.61 17.50
CA GLY A 340 2.48 -9.19 16.15
C GLY A 340 1.25 -8.28 16.14
N GLU A 341 0.82 -7.92 14.95
CA GLU A 341 -0.41 -7.14 14.70
C GLU A 341 -0.93 -7.46 13.30
N ASN A 342 -2.21 -7.72 13.14
CA ASN A 342 -2.88 -7.89 11.86
C ASN A 342 -4.11 -6.97 11.71
N SER A 343 -4.09 -5.81 12.37
CA SER A 343 -5.19 -4.84 12.34
C SER A 343 -5.56 -4.42 10.90
N LEU A 344 -4.58 -4.33 10.01
CA LEU A 344 -4.80 -4.05 8.60
C LEU A 344 -5.67 -5.12 7.93
N PHE A 345 -5.40 -6.39 8.18
CA PHE A 345 -6.20 -7.50 7.65
C PHE A 345 -7.63 -7.48 8.18
N GLN A 346 -7.81 -7.27 9.50
CA GLN A 346 -9.12 -7.19 10.12
C GLN A 346 -9.93 -5.98 9.61
N ALA A 347 -9.29 -4.82 9.43
CA ALA A 347 -9.93 -3.64 8.86
C ALA A 347 -10.42 -3.90 7.43
N ARG A 348 -9.62 -4.57 6.60
CA ARG A 348 -10.00 -4.93 5.24
C ARG A 348 -11.19 -5.90 5.19
N LEU A 349 -11.20 -6.92 6.05
CA LEU A 349 -12.34 -7.85 6.19
C LEU A 349 -13.61 -7.12 6.62
N LYS A 350 -13.52 -6.26 7.65
CA LYS A 350 -14.64 -5.46 8.14
C LYS A 350 -15.20 -4.52 7.06
N ALA A 351 -14.32 -3.84 6.34
CA ALA A 351 -14.71 -2.93 5.29
C ALA A 351 -15.44 -3.64 4.13
N ILE A 352 -14.94 -4.78 3.66
CA ILE A 352 -15.60 -5.57 2.62
C ILE A 352 -17.01 -5.98 3.06
N LYS A 353 -17.17 -6.49 4.28
CA LYS A 353 -18.49 -6.92 4.82
C LYS A 353 -19.49 -5.78 4.94
N ASN A 354 -19.04 -4.54 5.03
CA ASN A 354 -19.88 -3.35 5.09
C ASN A 354 -20.30 -2.79 3.73
N ALA A 355 -19.76 -3.31 2.63
CA ALA A 355 -20.11 -2.87 1.27
C ALA A 355 -21.63 -2.99 1.02
N LYS A 356 -22.21 -1.94 0.41
CA LYS A 356 -23.63 -1.87 0.09
C LYS A 356 -23.89 -1.85 -1.42
N ASN A 357 -23.02 -1.20 -2.20
CA ASN A 357 -23.25 -0.98 -3.62
C ASN A 357 -22.10 -1.48 -4.50
N PHE A 358 -20.86 -1.14 -4.16
CA PHE A 358 -19.74 -1.52 -5.00
C PHE A 358 -18.42 -1.57 -4.24
N ILE A 359 -17.46 -2.28 -4.84
CA ILE A 359 -16.06 -2.31 -4.40
C ILE A 359 -15.17 -2.04 -5.61
N TYR A 360 -14.22 -1.12 -5.47
CA TYR A 360 -13.10 -0.90 -6.39
C TYR A 360 -11.80 -1.27 -5.72
N ILE A 361 -11.01 -2.11 -6.37
CA ILE A 361 -9.69 -2.54 -5.91
C ILE A 361 -8.69 -2.25 -7.02
N GLU A 362 -7.62 -1.52 -6.70
CA GLU A 362 -6.45 -1.38 -7.56
C GLU A 362 -5.24 -1.82 -6.76
N ASP A 363 -4.63 -2.92 -7.17
CA ASP A 363 -3.54 -3.55 -6.42
C ASP A 363 -2.49 -4.16 -7.35
N GLN A 364 -1.25 -4.19 -6.90
CA GLN A 364 -0.16 -4.85 -7.61
C GLN A 364 -0.44 -6.33 -7.85
N TYR A 365 -1.15 -6.98 -6.94
CA TYR A 365 -1.57 -8.36 -7.00
C TYR A 365 -3.10 -8.46 -6.87
N PHE A 366 -3.67 -9.57 -6.97
CA PHE A 366 -5.01 -9.94 -6.54
C PHE A 366 -5.05 -11.45 -6.42
N ILE A 367 -4.20 -11.95 -5.51
CA ILE A 367 -3.99 -13.39 -5.35
C ILE A 367 -4.76 -13.92 -4.15
N LEU A 368 -5.00 -15.22 -4.13
CA LEU A 368 -5.84 -15.87 -3.14
C LEU A 368 -5.39 -15.56 -1.70
N VAL A 369 -6.25 -14.90 -0.97
CA VAL A 369 -6.31 -14.86 0.50
C VAL A 369 -7.69 -15.41 0.86
N PRO A 370 -7.78 -16.63 1.39
CA PRO A 370 -9.07 -17.33 1.54
C PRO A 370 -10.13 -16.50 2.26
N GLU A 371 -9.76 -15.87 3.36
CA GLU A 371 -10.68 -15.07 4.17
C GLU A 371 -11.21 -13.82 3.43
N LEU A 372 -10.36 -13.19 2.58
CA LEU A 372 -10.78 -12.07 1.74
C LEU A 372 -11.68 -12.53 0.60
N LEU A 373 -11.41 -13.70 0.01
CA LEU A 373 -12.29 -14.31 -1.00
C LEU A 373 -13.65 -14.62 -0.38
N GLU A 374 -13.70 -15.21 0.80
CA GLU A 374 -14.93 -15.53 1.52
C GLU A 374 -15.73 -14.25 1.80
N ALA A 375 -15.10 -13.19 2.32
CA ALA A 375 -15.75 -11.92 2.58
C ALA A 375 -16.32 -11.27 1.30
N ILE A 376 -15.59 -11.35 0.17
CA ILE A 376 -16.10 -10.90 -1.14
C ILE A 376 -17.32 -11.75 -1.55
N MET A 377 -17.21 -13.07 -1.49
CA MET A 377 -18.31 -13.96 -1.89
C MET A 377 -19.56 -13.78 -1.05
N GLU A 378 -19.41 -13.38 0.23
CA GLU A 378 -20.53 -13.05 1.13
C GLU A 378 -21.30 -11.81 0.66
N VAL A 379 -20.62 -10.75 0.18
CA VAL A 379 -21.27 -9.49 -0.20
C VAL A 379 -21.68 -9.42 -1.67
N MET A 380 -21.07 -10.23 -2.56
CA MET A 380 -21.37 -10.22 -4.00
C MET A 380 -22.86 -10.38 -4.36
N PRO A 381 -23.69 -11.17 -3.64
CA PRO A 381 -25.14 -11.21 -3.92
C PRO A 381 -25.81 -9.86 -3.82
N THR A 382 -25.34 -9.00 -2.92
CA THR A 382 -26.01 -7.76 -2.50
C THR A 382 -25.43 -6.49 -3.11
N ILE A 383 -24.19 -6.51 -3.59
CA ILE A 383 -23.57 -5.36 -4.27
C ILE A 383 -23.83 -5.40 -5.78
N GLN A 384 -23.73 -4.25 -6.42
CA GLN A 384 -23.94 -4.10 -7.86
C GLN A 384 -22.71 -4.53 -8.66
N ARG A 385 -21.50 -4.19 -8.17
CA ARG A 385 -20.27 -4.35 -8.95
C ARG A 385 -19.03 -4.50 -8.07
N LEU A 386 -18.11 -5.37 -8.51
CA LEU A 386 -16.72 -5.42 -8.07
C LEU A 386 -15.83 -5.20 -9.29
N ILE A 387 -15.02 -4.14 -9.26
CA ILE A 387 -14.01 -3.84 -10.27
C ILE A 387 -12.62 -4.00 -9.65
N VAL A 388 -11.77 -4.76 -10.32
CA VAL A 388 -10.37 -4.96 -9.92
C VAL A 388 -9.45 -4.54 -11.05
N VAL A 389 -8.36 -3.85 -10.72
CA VAL A 389 -7.25 -3.56 -11.64
C VAL A 389 -5.97 -4.11 -11.02
N ALA A 390 -5.31 -5.04 -11.70
CA ALA A 390 -4.12 -5.72 -11.17
C ALA A 390 -3.12 -6.09 -12.26
N ASN A 391 -1.84 -6.29 -11.88
CA ASN A 391 -0.85 -6.78 -12.85
C ASN A 391 -1.13 -8.23 -13.27
N PRO A 392 -0.87 -8.56 -14.53
CA PRO A 392 -0.86 -9.94 -14.97
C PRO A 392 0.31 -10.70 -14.32
N GLN A 393 0.04 -11.91 -13.87
CA GLN A 393 1.06 -12.80 -13.31
C GLN A 393 1.49 -13.78 -14.41
N THR A 394 2.31 -13.31 -15.35
CA THR A 394 2.61 -14.05 -16.60
C THR A 394 3.74 -15.06 -16.47
N ASN A 395 4.61 -14.94 -15.48
CA ASN A 395 5.74 -15.85 -15.32
C ASN A 395 5.45 -16.89 -14.22
N PRO A 396 5.33 -18.18 -14.54
CA PRO A 396 5.02 -19.22 -13.55
C PRO A 396 6.10 -19.39 -12.47
N PHE A 397 7.33 -18.97 -12.74
CA PHE A 397 8.44 -19.05 -11.80
C PHE A 397 8.74 -17.73 -11.10
N SER A 398 8.17 -16.62 -11.55
CA SER A 398 8.27 -15.35 -10.83
C SER A 398 7.22 -15.30 -9.72
N ASN A 399 7.59 -14.73 -8.58
CA ASN A 399 6.72 -14.66 -7.42
C ASN A 399 6.12 -16.03 -7.01
N ALA A 400 6.89 -17.10 -7.23
CA ALA A 400 6.62 -18.46 -6.78
C ALA A 400 5.16 -18.92 -6.89
N GLY A 401 4.61 -18.77 -8.09
CA GLY A 401 3.30 -19.33 -8.41
C GLY A 401 2.11 -18.37 -8.27
N TYR A 402 2.33 -17.08 -8.18
CA TYR A 402 1.25 -16.09 -8.08
C TYR A 402 0.21 -16.18 -9.21
N ILE A 403 0.60 -16.65 -10.39
CA ILE A 403 -0.36 -16.93 -11.48
C ILE A 403 -1.44 -17.95 -11.07
N LYS A 404 -1.06 -19.02 -10.35
CA LYS A 404 -2.02 -20.00 -9.80
C LYS A 404 -2.94 -19.36 -8.78
N TYR A 405 -2.37 -18.58 -7.87
CA TYR A 405 -3.15 -17.97 -6.80
C TYR A 405 -4.03 -16.80 -7.29
N LEU A 406 -3.65 -16.15 -8.40
CA LEU A 406 -4.53 -15.22 -9.10
C LEU A 406 -5.73 -15.97 -9.71
N TYR A 407 -5.50 -17.10 -10.38
CA TYR A 407 -6.56 -17.95 -10.90
C TYR A 407 -7.52 -18.42 -9.78
N GLU A 408 -6.98 -18.91 -8.68
CA GLU A 408 -7.77 -19.42 -7.53
C GLU A 408 -8.57 -18.31 -6.84
N MET A 409 -8.11 -17.06 -6.85
CA MET A 409 -8.86 -15.91 -6.34
C MET A 409 -9.99 -15.49 -7.26
N VAL A 410 -9.72 -15.47 -8.57
CA VAL A 410 -10.62 -14.85 -9.56
C VAL A 410 -11.70 -15.81 -10.04
N SER A 411 -11.38 -17.10 -10.26
CA SER A 411 -12.29 -18.05 -10.89
C SER A 411 -13.61 -18.23 -10.14
N PRO A 412 -13.64 -18.42 -8.80
CA PRO A 412 -14.90 -18.59 -8.08
C PRO A 412 -15.81 -17.37 -8.18
N ILE A 413 -15.22 -16.15 -8.18
CA ILE A 413 -15.99 -14.90 -8.29
C ILE A 413 -16.54 -14.75 -9.71
N ARG A 414 -15.69 -14.98 -10.73
CA ARG A 414 -16.07 -14.85 -12.14
C ARG A 414 -17.14 -15.87 -12.55
N GLU A 415 -17.01 -17.13 -12.12
CA GLU A 415 -17.96 -18.18 -12.42
C GLU A 415 -19.33 -17.88 -11.83
N LYS A 416 -19.38 -17.44 -10.58
CA LYS A 416 -20.65 -17.19 -9.89
C LYS A 416 -21.27 -15.84 -10.22
N TYR A 417 -20.46 -14.81 -10.50
CA TYR A 417 -20.91 -13.43 -10.70
C TYR A 417 -20.34 -12.76 -11.96
N PRO A 418 -20.45 -13.38 -13.17
CA PRO A 418 -19.79 -12.91 -14.38
C PRO A 418 -20.22 -11.49 -14.81
N ASN A 419 -21.43 -11.08 -14.47
CA ASN A 419 -21.97 -9.76 -14.83
C ASN A 419 -21.61 -8.67 -13.79
N LYS A 420 -21.26 -9.04 -12.57
CA LYS A 420 -20.93 -8.10 -11.49
C LYS A 420 -19.44 -7.93 -11.30
N PHE A 421 -18.64 -8.95 -11.57
CA PHE A 421 -17.20 -8.95 -11.39
C PHE A 421 -16.47 -8.70 -12.70
N LYS A 422 -15.58 -7.72 -12.70
CA LYS A 422 -14.67 -7.44 -13.82
C LYS A 422 -13.27 -7.21 -13.30
N ILE A 423 -12.29 -7.72 -14.02
CA ILE A 423 -10.87 -7.54 -13.70
C ILE A 423 -10.11 -7.07 -14.95
N TYR A 424 -9.26 -6.08 -14.74
CA TYR A 424 -8.51 -5.40 -15.79
C TYR A 424 -7.02 -5.34 -15.45
N THR A 425 -6.22 -5.00 -16.44
CA THR A 425 -4.78 -4.75 -16.34
C THR A 425 -4.39 -3.63 -17.31
N THR A 426 -3.11 -3.30 -17.37
CA THR A 426 -2.58 -2.39 -18.38
C THR A 426 -2.16 -3.14 -19.64
N LYS A 427 -2.23 -2.48 -20.81
CA LYS A 427 -1.76 -3.03 -22.08
C LYS A 427 -0.28 -3.40 -22.02
N ALA A 428 0.07 -4.56 -22.52
CA ALA A 428 1.42 -5.12 -22.41
C ALA A 428 2.48 -4.27 -23.15
N ASP A 429 2.13 -3.66 -24.27
CA ASP A 429 2.99 -2.78 -25.08
C ASP A 429 3.35 -1.48 -24.34
N ARG A 430 2.51 -1.02 -23.40
CA ARG A 430 2.76 0.17 -22.58
C ARG A 430 3.80 -0.07 -21.48
N LYS A 431 4.06 -1.32 -21.10
CA LYS A 431 5.04 -1.72 -20.06
C LYS A 431 4.88 -0.94 -18.76
N LEU A 432 3.65 -0.70 -18.36
CA LEU A 432 3.31 -0.01 -17.11
C LEU A 432 3.30 -0.99 -15.94
N MET A 433 3.68 -0.50 -14.77
CA MET A 433 3.58 -1.24 -13.52
C MET A 433 2.41 -0.73 -12.70
N ILE A 434 1.41 -1.54 -12.46
CA ILE A 434 0.40 -1.28 -11.43
C ILE A 434 1.05 -1.61 -10.09
N HIS A 435 1.26 -0.59 -9.26
CA HIS A 435 1.87 -0.77 -7.94
C HIS A 435 0.99 -0.21 -6.82
N THR A 436 -0.16 0.27 -7.15
CA THR A 436 -1.21 0.76 -6.25
C THR A 436 -1.60 -0.30 -5.22
N LYS A 437 -2.02 0.13 -4.04
CA LYS A 437 -2.64 -0.68 -2.99
C LYS A 437 -3.80 0.13 -2.43
N VAL A 438 -4.89 0.14 -3.18
CA VAL A 438 -6.07 0.95 -2.89
C VAL A 438 -7.32 0.09 -2.89
N VAL A 439 -8.17 0.29 -1.89
CA VAL A 439 -9.51 -0.26 -1.82
C VAL A 439 -10.49 0.88 -1.57
N ILE A 440 -11.50 1.03 -2.42
CA ILE A 440 -12.58 2.01 -2.26
C ILE A 440 -13.90 1.26 -2.22
N ILE A 441 -14.70 1.55 -1.20
CA ILE A 441 -16.01 0.93 -1.01
C ILE A 441 -17.07 2.02 -0.92
N ASP A 442 -18.05 1.95 -1.82
CA ASP A 442 -19.26 2.80 -1.83
C ASP A 442 -18.98 4.31 -1.86
N ASP A 443 -17.81 4.75 -2.34
CA ASP A 443 -17.33 6.14 -2.25
C ASP A 443 -17.35 6.72 -0.82
N VAL A 444 -17.27 5.88 0.21
CA VAL A 444 -17.25 6.28 1.62
C VAL A 444 -15.97 5.86 2.32
N TYR A 445 -15.54 4.62 2.09
CA TYR A 445 -14.33 4.08 2.68
C TYR A 445 -13.20 4.06 1.64
N LEU A 446 -12.04 4.56 2.03
CA LEU A 446 -10.82 4.55 1.23
C LEU A 446 -9.68 3.96 2.09
N SER A 447 -9.08 2.88 1.63
CA SER A 447 -7.83 2.33 2.18
C SER A 447 -6.68 2.62 1.22
N VAL A 448 -5.63 3.26 1.71
CA VAL A 448 -4.40 3.55 0.96
C VAL A 448 -3.19 3.20 1.82
N GLY A 449 -2.22 2.49 1.25
CA GLY A 449 -1.02 2.16 2.00
C GLY A 449 -0.03 1.27 1.25
N SER A 450 0.72 0.51 2.00
CA SER A 450 1.76 -0.35 1.46
C SER A 450 1.31 -1.80 1.23
N ALA A 451 0.21 -2.24 1.84
CA ALA A 451 -0.19 -3.64 1.90
C ALA A 451 -0.82 -4.14 0.60
N ASN A 452 -0.16 -5.07 -0.06
CA ASN A 452 -0.65 -5.78 -1.23
C ASN A 452 -1.79 -6.76 -0.89
N TRP A 453 -2.58 -7.12 -1.90
CA TRP A 453 -3.58 -8.18 -1.81
C TRP A 453 -2.92 -9.56 -1.92
N ASN A 454 -2.24 -9.96 -0.84
CA ASN A 454 -1.60 -11.26 -0.67
C ASN A 454 -1.50 -11.63 0.82
N ARG A 455 -1.19 -12.91 1.14
CA ARG A 455 -1.14 -13.38 2.53
C ARG A 455 -0.03 -12.72 3.33
N ARG A 456 1.12 -12.53 2.71
CA ARG A 456 2.28 -11.97 3.40
C ARG A 456 2.05 -10.53 3.89
N SER A 457 1.40 -9.69 3.10
CA SER A 457 1.04 -8.33 3.54
C SER A 457 -0.04 -8.33 4.62
N MET A 458 -0.91 -9.36 4.64
CA MET A 458 -1.96 -9.47 5.65
C MET A 458 -1.44 -9.95 7.01
N THR A 459 -0.36 -10.73 7.06
CA THR A 459 0.03 -11.44 8.30
C THR A 459 1.51 -11.44 8.64
N SER A 460 2.42 -11.16 7.70
CA SER A 460 3.86 -11.43 7.85
C SER A 460 4.75 -10.20 7.65
N ASP A 461 4.68 -9.56 6.49
CA ASP A 461 5.52 -8.40 6.19
C ASP A 461 5.04 -7.16 6.98
N PRO A 462 5.96 -6.35 7.53
CA PRO A 462 5.59 -5.07 8.12
C PRO A 462 4.97 -4.13 7.09
N GLU A 463 3.68 -3.84 7.28
CA GLU A 463 2.86 -2.97 6.42
C GLU A 463 2.22 -1.85 7.24
N LEU A 464 1.82 -0.77 6.56
CA LEU A 464 1.03 0.31 7.13
C LEU A 464 0.07 0.87 6.09
N ASN A 465 -1.20 0.95 6.46
CA ASN A 465 -2.24 1.61 5.69
C ASN A 465 -2.92 2.71 6.51
N ALA A 466 -3.47 3.68 5.81
CA ALA A 466 -4.44 4.63 6.34
C ALA A 466 -5.82 4.27 5.79
N GLU A 467 -6.73 4.05 6.72
CA GLU A 467 -8.15 3.85 6.46
C GLU A 467 -8.85 5.20 6.64
N VAL A 468 -9.53 5.69 5.61
CA VAL A 468 -10.06 7.06 5.57
C VAL A 468 -11.57 7.05 5.37
N VAL A 469 -12.28 7.82 6.19
CA VAL A 469 -13.70 8.15 6.03
C VAL A 469 -13.84 9.66 6.08
N ASP A 470 -14.54 10.23 5.11
CA ASP A 470 -14.70 11.69 4.98
C ASP A 470 -16.05 12.15 5.53
N ALA A 471 -16.03 13.07 6.49
CA ALA A 471 -17.25 13.71 6.97
C ALA A 471 -17.76 14.82 6.03
N GLU A 472 -16.93 15.29 5.08
CA GLU A 472 -17.42 16.10 3.96
C GLU A 472 -18.10 15.19 2.94
N THR A 473 -19.39 15.41 2.71
CA THR A 473 -20.21 14.53 1.87
C THR A 473 -20.76 15.26 0.65
N VAL A 474 -21.04 14.49 -0.39
CA VAL A 474 -21.67 14.94 -1.62
C VAL A 474 -22.83 13.99 -1.99
N LYS A 475 -23.74 14.46 -2.83
CA LYS A 475 -24.75 13.61 -3.47
C LYS A 475 -24.14 13.00 -4.73
N SER A 476 -24.18 11.68 -4.83
CA SER A 476 -23.81 10.98 -6.04
C SER A 476 -24.94 11.02 -7.08
N PRO A 477 -24.64 10.75 -8.36
CA PRO A 477 -25.66 10.65 -9.41
C PRO A 477 -26.74 9.59 -9.13
N GLU A 478 -26.42 8.57 -8.33
CA GLU A 478 -27.39 7.56 -7.85
C GLU A 478 -28.39 8.13 -6.82
N GLY A 479 -28.20 9.34 -6.35
CA GLY A 479 -29.05 10.00 -5.36
C GLY A 479 -28.73 9.65 -3.90
N VAL A 480 -27.66 8.89 -3.63
CA VAL A 480 -27.18 8.59 -2.27
C VAL A 480 -26.11 9.58 -1.82
N THR A 481 -25.94 9.71 -0.51
CA THR A 481 -24.88 10.53 0.09
C THR A 481 -23.61 9.70 0.23
N VAL A 482 -22.47 10.24 -0.18
CA VAL A 482 -21.15 9.58 -0.13
C VAL A 482 -20.09 10.53 0.39
N GLY A 483 -18.88 10.03 0.73
CA GLY A 483 -17.74 10.85 1.12
C GLY A 483 -17.12 11.54 -0.09
N LYS A 484 -16.79 12.82 0.05
CA LYS A 484 -16.21 13.60 -1.05
C LYS A 484 -14.83 13.09 -1.46
N LEU A 485 -13.92 12.90 -0.50
CA LEU A 485 -12.56 12.46 -0.78
C LEU A 485 -12.48 11.05 -1.40
N PRO A 486 -13.14 9.99 -0.87
CA PRO A 486 -13.11 8.68 -1.51
C PRO A 486 -13.68 8.69 -2.93
N ARG A 487 -14.76 9.49 -3.16
CA ARG A 487 -15.35 9.65 -4.48
C ARG A 487 -14.40 10.35 -5.45
N ASP A 488 -13.77 11.46 -5.04
CA ASP A 488 -12.78 12.18 -5.84
C ASP A 488 -11.61 11.26 -6.21
N PHE A 489 -11.08 10.51 -5.25
CA PHE A 489 -10.00 9.56 -5.48
C PHE A 489 -10.38 8.52 -6.55
N ARG A 490 -11.58 7.93 -6.44
CA ARG A 490 -12.08 6.96 -7.43
C ARG A 490 -12.22 7.59 -8.82
N ILE A 491 -12.84 8.76 -8.91
CA ILE A 491 -13.02 9.44 -10.21
C ILE A 491 -11.67 9.68 -10.87
N ARG A 492 -10.68 10.18 -10.14
CA ARG A 492 -9.34 10.46 -10.66
C ARG A 492 -8.61 9.18 -11.08
N LYS A 493 -8.77 8.06 -10.37
CA LYS A 493 -8.24 6.75 -10.83
C LYS A 493 -8.97 6.26 -12.08
N PHE A 494 -10.28 6.50 -12.17
CA PHE A 494 -11.04 6.14 -13.38
C PHE A 494 -10.63 6.99 -14.59
N MET A 495 -10.30 8.29 -14.40
CA MET A 495 -9.71 9.13 -15.47
C MET A 495 -8.44 8.49 -16.03
N GLU A 496 -7.50 8.11 -15.16
CA GLU A 496 -6.24 7.48 -15.54
C GLU A 496 -6.47 6.19 -16.37
N MET A 497 -7.44 5.36 -15.95
CA MET A 497 -7.74 4.09 -16.60
C MET A 497 -8.51 4.24 -17.91
N THR A 498 -9.46 5.17 -17.97
CA THR A 498 -10.44 5.25 -19.06
C THR A 498 -10.16 6.36 -20.07
N GLY A 499 -9.29 7.31 -19.73
CA GLY A 499 -9.06 8.51 -20.54
C GLY A 499 -10.22 9.51 -20.58
N ARG A 500 -11.28 9.27 -19.77
CA ARG A 500 -12.40 10.21 -19.61
C ARG A 500 -12.01 11.38 -18.74
N SER A 501 -12.68 12.52 -18.93
CA SER A 501 -12.50 13.70 -18.09
C SER A 501 -13.14 13.50 -16.70
N TYR A 502 -12.73 14.34 -15.74
CA TYR A 502 -13.32 14.35 -14.40
C TYR A 502 -14.83 14.62 -14.45
N ASP A 503 -15.24 15.66 -15.19
CA ASP A 503 -16.65 16.08 -15.25
C ASP A 503 -17.56 15.01 -15.89
N GLU A 504 -17.07 14.29 -16.91
CA GLU A 504 -17.81 13.17 -17.49
C GLU A 504 -18.04 12.07 -16.45
N LEU A 505 -16.99 11.68 -15.70
CA LEU A 505 -17.09 10.59 -14.72
C LEU A 505 -17.85 11.02 -13.45
N ASP A 506 -17.77 12.30 -13.07
CA ASP A 506 -18.50 12.86 -11.93
C ASP A 506 -20.02 12.90 -12.20
N ALA A 507 -20.43 13.09 -13.45
CA ALA A 507 -21.84 13.05 -13.85
C ALA A 507 -22.41 11.63 -13.98
N MET A 508 -21.58 10.59 -14.02
CA MET A 508 -21.98 9.19 -14.18
C MET A 508 -22.29 8.54 -12.83
N THR A 509 -23.28 7.65 -12.81
CA THR A 509 -23.42 6.66 -11.76
C THR A 509 -22.18 5.76 -11.72
N PHE A 510 -21.94 5.08 -10.60
CA PHE A 510 -20.81 4.14 -10.50
C PHE A 510 -20.86 3.08 -11.61
N ASN A 511 -22.05 2.53 -11.88
CA ASN A 511 -22.19 1.49 -12.90
C ASN A 511 -21.91 2.03 -14.31
N GLU A 512 -22.35 3.24 -14.64
CA GLU A 512 -22.02 3.88 -15.93
C GLU A 512 -20.53 4.13 -16.06
N ALA A 513 -19.88 4.67 -15.02
CA ALA A 513 -18.45 4.88 -14.97
C ALA A 513 -17.67 3.55 -15.05
N ALA A 514 -18.13 2.51 -14.36
CA ALA A 514 -17.53 1.16 -14.41
C ALA A 514 -17.65 0.53 -15.82
N ASN A 515 -18.73 0.81 -16.54
CA ASN A 515 -18.89 0.34 -17.93
C ASN A 515 -17.89 1.01 -18.88
N GLN A 516 -17.37 2.20 -18.57
CA GLN A 516 -16.32 2.85 -19.36
C GLN A 516 -15.01 2.04 -19.38
N PHE A 517 -14.75 1.19 -18.39
CA PHE A 517 -13.59 0.30 -18.37
C PHE A 517 -13.62 -0.70 -19.54
N ALA A 518 -14.78 -1.28 -19.84
CA ALA A 518 -14.91 -2.19 -20.99
C ALA A 518 -14.70 -1.45 -22.32
N VAL A 519 -15.19 -0.22 -22.44
CA VAL A 519 -14.96 0.64 -23.60
C VAL A 519 -13.47 0.95 -23.73
N ALA A 520 -12.83 1.39 -22.65
CA ALA A 520 -11.42 1.72 -22.60
C ALA A 520 -10.52 0.51 -22.91
N ALA A 521 -10.86 -0.68 -22.42
CA ALA A 521 -10.09 -1.90 -22.70
C ALA A 521 -10.06 -2.25 -24.20
N SER A 522 -11.09 -1.82 -24.96
CA SER A 522 -11.19 -2.02 -26.40
C SER A 522 -10.60 -0.85 -27.22
N ASP A 523 -10.33 0.29 -26.60
CA ASP A 523 -9.78 1.48 -27.25
C ASP A 523 -8.24 1.47 -27.17
N SER A 524 -7.57 1.46 -28.33
CA SER A 524 -6.10 1.44 -28.40
C SER A 524 -5.41 2.67 -27.80
N SER A 525 -6.11 3.79 -27.67
CA SER A 525 -5.55 5.04 -27.11
C SER A 525 -5.40 5.02 -25.59
N THR A 526 -6.17 4.20 -24.89
CA THR A 526 -6.11 4.07 -23.42
C THR A 526 -5.02 3.11 -22.97
N ILE A 527 -4.76 3.11 -21.66
CA ILE A 527 -3.78 2.19 -21.05
C ILE A 527 -4.38 0.83 -20.66
N LEU A 528 -5.71 0.73 -20.60
CA LEU A 528 -6.43 -0.40 -20.00
C LEU A 528 -6.57 -1.58 -20.96
N ALA A 529 -6.52 -2.80 -20.42
CA ALA A 529 -6.82 -4.05 -21.10
C ALA A 529 -7.61 -4.99 -20.18
N ASN A 530 -8.34 -5.94 -20.75
CA ASN A 530 -8.91 -7.04 -19.97
C ASN A 530 -7.78 -7.91 -19.42
N LEU A 531 -7.92 -8.38 -18.18
CA LEU A 531 -7.00 -9.37 -17.62
C LEU A 531 -7.57 -10.77 -17.86
N GLU A 532 -6.97 -11.44 -18.84
CA GLU A 532 -7.29 -12.84 -19.12
C GLU A 532 -6.56 -13.75 -18.12
N ILE A 533 -7.32 -14.66 -17.53
CA ILE A 533 -6.81 -15.57 -16.50
C ILE A 533 -7.32 -16.96 -16.86
N GLU A 534 -6.37 -17.89 -17.06
CA GLU A 534 -6.65 -19.25 -17.49
C GLU A 534 -6.08 -20.27 -16.50
N HIS A 535 -6.71 -21.43 -16.45
CA HIS A 535 -6.16 -22.59 -15.76
C HIS A 535 -5.03 -23.19 -16.59
N HIS A 536 -3.88 -23.39 -15.95
CA HIS A 536 -2.76 -24.06 -16.59
C HIS A 536 -2.52 -25.44 -16.00
N ALA A 537 -2.27 -26.43 -16.88
CA ALA A 537 -2.04 -27.81 -16.45
C ALA A 537 -0.90 -27.98 -15.45
N TYR A 538 0.11 -27.08 -15.46
CA TYR A 538 1.23 -27.13 -14.52
C TYR A 538 0.92 -26.60 -13.10
N PHE A 539 -0.29 -26.12 -12.83
CA PHE A 539 -0.64 -25.63 -11.48
C PHE A 539 -0.50 -26.71 -10.39
N PHE A 540 -0.57 -28.00 -10.76
CA PHE A 540 -0.40 -29.08 -9.80
C PHE A 540 1.02 -29.15 -9.19
N VAL A 541 2.04 -28.65 -9.88
CA VAL A 541 3.43 -28.62 -9.35
C VAL A 541 3.68 -27.45 -8.40
N ILE A 542 2.78 -26.44 -8.39
CA ILE A 542 2.86 -25.31 -7.49
C ILE A 542 2.15 -25.67 -6.18
N THR A 543 2.92 -26.14 -5.21
CA THR A 543 2.42 -26.67 -3.93
C THR A 543 2.36 -25.60 -2.85
N ASP A 544 1.64 -25.88 -1.78
CA ASP A 544 1.59 -25.00 -0.60
C ASP A 544 2.97 -24.82 0.07
N THR A 545 3.89 -25.76 -0.08
CA THR A 545 5.26 -25.64 0.40
C THR A 545 5.98 -24.49 -0.29
N ILE A 546 5.81 -24.35 -1.61
CA ILE A 546 6.34 -23.22 -2.38
C ILE A 546 5.67 -21.92 -1.93
N ARG A 547 4.36 -21.95 -1.71
CA ARG A 547 3.61 -20.77 -1.26
C ARG A 547 4.07 -20.28 0.10
N LYS A 548 4.36 -21.17 1.06
CA LYS A 548 4.87 -20.80 2.39
C LYS A 548 6.17 -19.98 2.34
N VAL A 549 6.96 -20.15 1.29
CA VAL A 549 8.20 -19.38 1.10
C VAL A 549 7.92 -18.02 0.45
N SER A 550 7.10 -17.96 -0.59
CA SER A 550 6.90 -16.74 -1.38
C SER A 550 5.78 -15.84 -0.87
N ASP A 551 4.76 -16.44 -0.29
CA ASP A 551 3.57 -15.78 0.25
C ASP A 551 3.22 -16.40 1.60
N PRO A 552 4.08 -16.24 2.64
CA PRO A 552 3.87 -16.83 3.95
C PRO A 552 2.57 -16.32 4.59
N GLN A 553 1.93 -17.18 5.35
CA GLN A 553 0.85 -16.83 6.25
C GLN A 553 1.29 -17.12 7.67
N ASP A 554 1.41 -16.10 8.48
CA ASP A 554 1.71 -16.26 9.89
C ASP A 554 0.41 -16.46 10.65
N THR A 555 0.13 -17.72 10.97
CA THR A 555 -0.98 -18.10 11.84
C THR A 555 -0.48 -18.09 13.27
N CYS A 556 -1.09 -17.26 14.10
CA CYS A 556 -0.73 -17.10 15.50
C CYS A 556 -1.85 -17.65 16.37
N THR A 557 -1.53 -18.65 17.16
CA THR A 557 -2.42 -19.09 18.25
C THR A 557 -2.06 -18.31 19.49
N TYR A 558 -2.97 -17.50 19.96
CA TYR A 558 -2.83 -16.80 21.23
C TYR A 558 -3.52 -17.66 22.30
N THR A 559 -2.72 -18.41 23.07
CA THR A 559 -3.18 -19.16 24.25
C THR A 559 -3.11 -18.30 25.48
#